data_764b0f1b887647777ce10ea32f3a1268
#
_entry.id   764b0f1b887647777ce10ea32f3a1268
#
_cell.length_a   1.000
_cell.length_b   1.000
_cell.length_c   1.000
_cell.angle_alpha   90.00
_cell.angle_beta   90.00
_cell.angle_gamma   90.00
#
_symmetry.space_group_name_H-M   'P 1'
#
loop_
_entity.id
_entity.type
_entity.pdbx_description
1 polymer ?
#
loop_
_entity_poly.entity_id
_entity_poly.type
_entity_poly.pdbx_seq_one_letter_code
_entity_poly.pdbx_strand_id
1 'polypeptide(L)'
;MSERYSKVFSLSENLYAEGAPVVIAAGALLKDNQTGRVVAQLKLRNISPKTIKAATVSILSLNTVGNPLGEAIRYEYLDLSSTRDTDFGSKSAIPMPDITTRSFNAAVVEVIFADNSIWNASEAVW
;
A
#
# COMPACT_ATOMS: atom_id res chain seq x y z
N MET A 1 27.33 -13.66 3.52
CA MET A 1 26.31 -13.30 4.52
C MET A 1 24.92 -13.42 3.89
N SER A 2 24.05 -14.19 4.49
CA SER A 2 22.69 -14.33 3.98
C SER A 2 21.84 -13.16 4.42
N GLU A 3 21.04 -12.63 3.52
CA GLU A 3 20.09 -11.58 3.86
C GLU A 3 18.87 -12.16 4.55
N ARG A 4 18.37 -11.44 5.54
CA ARG A 4 17.15 -11.88 6.23
C ARG A 4 15.92 -11.77 5.34
N TYR A 5 15.85 -10.71 4.52
CA TYR A 5 14.71 -10.46 3.65
C TYR A 5 15.08 -10.59 2.18
N SER A 6 14.18 -11.19 1.42
CA SER A 6 14.29 -11.28 -0.03
C SER A 6 13.10 -10.57 -0.66
N LYS A 7 13.36 -9.73 -1.67
CA LYS A 7 12.29 -9.12 -2.44
C LYS A 7 11.71 -10.17 -3.39
N VAL A 8 10.45 -10.52 -3.21
CA VAL A 8 9.78 -11.53 -4.05
C VAL A 8 8.85 -10.91 -5.09
N PHE A 9 8.57 -9.61 -4.97
CA PHE A 9 7.73 -8.88 -5.92
C PHE A 9 7.96 -7.39 -5.78
N SER A 10 7.85 -6.65 -6.88
CA SER A 10 7.77 -5.18 -6.85
C SER A 10 6.82 -4.70 -7.93
N LEU A 11 6.14 -3.58 -7.67
CA LEU A 11 5.27 -2.96 -8.66
C LEU A 11 6.12 -2.45 -9.83
N SER A 12 5.68 -2.76 -11.06
CA SER A 12 6.37 -2.33 -12.26
C SER A 12 6.02 -0.90 -12.66
N GLU A 13 4.93 -0.36 -12.14
CA GLU A 13 4.46 0.99 -12.44
C GLU A 13 3.59 1.52 -11.31
N ASN A 14 3.32 2.83 -11.35
CA ASN A 14 2.48 3.48 -10.36
C ASN A 14 1.06 2.94 -10.42
N LEU A 15 0.40 2.87 -9.26
CA LEU A 15 -1.02 2.56 -9.17
C LEU A 15 -1.78 3.85 -8.84
N TYR A 16 -2.62 4.30 -9.77
CA TYR A 16 -3.36 5.54 -9.61
C TYR A 16 -4.79 5.38 -10.13
N ALA A 17 -5.75 5.80 -9.32
CA ALA A 17 -7.14 5.94 -9.71
C ALA A 17 -7.41 7.39 -10.05
N GLU A 18 -8.06 7.66 -11.19
CA GLU A 18 -8.36 9.02 -11.63
C GLU A 18 -9.14 9.77 -10.55
N GLY A 19 -8.68 10.97 -10.25
CA GLY A 19 -9.30 11.83 -9.23
C GLY A 19 -8.80 11.59 -7.80
N ALA A 20 -8.02 10.54 -7.55
CA ALA A 20 -7.50 10.28 -6.22
C ALA A 20 -6.43 11.30 -5.84
N PRO A 21 -6.40 11.74 -4.56
CA PRO A 21 -5.39 12.70 -4.10
C PRO A 21 -4.03 12.08 -3.81
N VAL A 22 -3.93 10.75 -3.86
CA VAL A 22 -2.71 10.01 -3.56
C VAL A 22 -2.47 8.97 -4.64
N VAL A 23 -1.22 8.84 -5.05
CA VAL A 23 -0.77 7.77 -5.95
C VAL A 23 0.10 6.78 -5.16
N ILE A 24 -0.02 5.51 -5.47
CA ILE A 24 0.92 4.49 -4.98
C ILE A 24 2.10 4.49 -5.95
N ALA A 25 3.20 5.14 -5.53
CA ALA A 25 4.33 5.40 -6.39
C ALA A 25 5.28 4.21 -6.51
N ALA A 26 5.31 3.35 -5.50
CA ALA A 26 6.14 2.14 -5.50
C ALA A 26 5.59 1.15 -4.48
N GLY A 27 5.94 -0.11 -4.65
CA GLY A 27 5.56 -1.14 -3.69
C GLY A 27 6.36 -2.41 -3.93
N ALA A 28 6.55 -3.18 -2.86
CA ALA A 28 7.29 -4.43 -2.90
C ALA A 28 6.77 -5.41 -1.86
N LEU A 29 6.97 -6.69 -2.11
CA LEU A 29 6.82 -7.76 -1.11
C LEU A 29 8.19 -8.24 -0.69
N LEU A 30 8.38 -8.36 0.60
CA LEU A 30 9.59 -8.89 1.20
C LEU A 30 9.26 -10.16 1.96
N LYS A 31 10.07 -11.20 1.76
CA LYS A 31 9.95 -12.45 2.48
C LYS A 31 11.04 -12.54 3.53
N ASP A 32 10.66 -12.81 4.77
CA ASP A 32 11.61 -13.09 5.84
C ASP A 32 12.13 -14.52 5.66
N ASN A 33 13.40 -14.66 5.34
CA ASN A 33 14.02 -15.96 5.08
C ASN A 33 14.15 -16.83 6.33
N GLN A 34 14.01 -16.25 7.51
CA GLN A 34 14.05 -17.00 8.76
C GLN A 34 12.70 -17.56 9.16
N THR A 35 11.63 -16.79 8.99
CA THR A 35 10.29 -17.13 9.45
C THR A 35 9.35 -17.55 8.33
N GLY A 36 9.67 -17.22 7.09
CA GLY A 36 8.77 -17.41 5.94
C GLY A 36 7.68 -16.35 5.83
N ARG A 37 7.59 -15.43 6.77
CA ARG A 37 6.56 -14.37 6.73
C ARG A 37 6.81 -13.41 5.58
N VAL A 38 5.72 -12.87 5.05
CA VAL A 38 5.75 -11.93 3.92
C VAL A 38 5.13 -10.61 4.37
N VAL A 39 5.82 -9.52 4.05
CA VAL A 39 5.32 -8.16 4.34
C VAL A 39 5.32 -7.34 3.06
N ALA A 40 4.37 -6.42 2.95
CA ALA A 40 4.31 -5.44 1.88
C ALA A 40 4.84 -4.10 2.38
N GLN A 41 5.52 -3.37 1.51
CA GLN A 41 5.90 -1.99 1.74
C GLN A 41 5.43 -1.17 0.56
N LEU A 42 4.77 -0.05 0.83
CA LEU A 42 4.26 0.86 -0.19
C LEU A 42 4.87 2.24 0.01
N LYS A 43 5.16 2.90 -1.09
CA LYS A 43 5.51 4.32 -1.08
C LYS A 43 4.37 5.08 -1.75
N LEU A 44 3.72 5.95 -1.00
CA LEU A 44 2.61 6.76 -1.47
C LEU A 44 3.07 8.21 -1.63
N ARG A 45 2.44 8.92 -2.54
CA ARG A 45 2.73 10.34 -2.77
C ARG A 45 1.44 11.16 -2.75
N ASN A 46 1.45 12.23 -1.98
CA ASN A 46 0.37 13.21 -2.00
C ASN A 46 0.49 14.08 -3.25
N ILE A 47 -0.46 13.93 -4.17
CA ILE A 47 -0.51 14.74 -5.41
C ILE A 47 -1.58 15.82 -5.34
N SER A 48 -2.19 16.02 -4.17
CA SER A 48 -3.20 17.04 -3.95
C SER A 48 -2.56 18.32 -3.41
N PRO A 49 -3.24 19.49 -3.53
CA PRO A 49 -2.75 20.72 -2.93
C PRO A 49 -2.96 20.79 -1.41
N LYS A 50 -3.71 19.85 -0.84
CA LYS A 50 -4.03 19.83 0.60
C LYS A 50 -3.07 18.95 1.39
N THR A 51 -2.83 19.32 2.64
CA THR A 51 -2.07 18.46 3.56
C THR A 51 -2.92 17.27 3.99
N ILE A 52 -2.31 16.08 3.96
CA ILE A 52 -2.99 14.83 4.33
C ILE A 52 -2.57 14.43 5.75
N LYS A 53 -3.55 14.08 6.58
CA LYS A 53 -3.26 13.60 7.94
C LYS A 53 -3.49 12.11 8.12
N ALA A 54 -4.22 11.44 7.24
CA ALA A 54 -4.40 9.98 7.28
C ALA A 54 -4.78 9.46 5.90
N ALA A 55 -4.40 8.23 5.62
CA ALA A 55 -4.76 7.56 4.36
C ALA A 55 -4.94 6.07 4.62
N THR A 56 -5.90 5.45 3.94
CA THR A 56 -6.17 4.02 4.03
C THR A 56 -5.99 3.39 2.65
N VAL A 57 -5.26 2.28 2.61
CA VAL A 57 -5.09 1.47 1.40
C VAL A 57 -5.76 0.13 1.58
N SER A 58 -6.24 -0.42 0.49
CA SER A 58 -6.74 -1.79 0.41
C SER A 58 -5.72 -2.62 -0.37
N ILE A 59 -5.35 -3.78 0.15
CA ILE A 59 -4.33 -4.64 -0.45
C ILE A 59 -4.90 -6.03 -0.61
N LEU A 60 -4.88 -6.54 -1.83
CA LEU A 60 -5.33 -7.89 -2.18
C LEU A 60 -4.11 -8.76 -2.44
N SER A 61 -3.90 -9.78 -1.59
CA SER A 61 -2.81 -10.74 -1.75
C SER A 61 -3.10 -11.69 -2.91
N LEU A 62 -2.07 -11.95 -3.71
CA LEU A 62 -2.18 -12.87 -4.85
C LEU A 62 -1.11 -13.96 -4.72
N ASN A 63 -1.44 -15.16 -5.17
CA ASN A 63 -0.48 -16.28 -5.17
C ASN A 63 0.45 -16.22 -6.40
N THR A 64 1.27 -17.25 -6.59
CA THR A 64 2.25 -17.31 -7.68
C THR A 64 1.63 -17.17 -9.07
N VAL A 65 0.40 -17.62 -9.24
CA VAL A 65 -0.29 -17.56 -10.55
C VAL A 65 -1.26 -16.39 -10.65
N GLY A 66 -1.24 -15.48 -9.66
CA GLY A 66 -2.05 -14.27 -9.70
C GLY A 66 -3.47 -14.42 -9.19
N ASN A 67 -3.80 -15.50 -8.51
CA ASN A 67 -5.14 -15.69 -7.93
C ASN A 67 -5.21 -15.10 -6.52
N PRO A 68 -6.36 -14.50 -6.15
CA PRO A 68 -6.54 -13.93 -4.81
C PRO A 68 -6.42 -14.98 -3.70
N LEU A 69 -5.79 -14.59 -2.60
CA LEU A 69 -5.63 -15.39 -1.39
C LEU A 69 -6.49 -14.77 -0.28
N GLY A 70 -7.81 -15.02 -0.34
CA GLY A 70 -8.73 -14.48 0.63
C GLY A 70 -9.20 -13.06 0.27
N GLU A 71 -9.65 -12.33 1.27
CA GLU A 71 -10.18 -10.99 1.09
C GLU A 71 -9.06 -9.95 1.18
N ALA A 72 -9.32 -8.78 0.58
CA ALA A 72 -8.42 -7.65 0.70
C ALA A 72 -8.34 -7.19 2.16
N ILE A 73 -7.14 -6.78 2.57
CA ILE A 73 -6.93 -6.18 3.89
C ILE A 73 -6.84 -4.67 3.75
N ARG A 74 -7.14 -3.95 4.83
CA ARG A 74 -6.99 -2.50 4.87
C ARG A 74 -5.87 -2.13 5.83
N TYR A 75 -5.08 -1.15 5.43
CA TYR A 75 -4.00 -0.61 6.26
C TYR A 75 -4.14 0.91 6.34
N GLU A 76 -4.07 1.44 7.55
CA GLU A 76 -4.21 2.86 7.81
C GLU A 76 -2.86 3.50 8.11
N TYR A 77 -2.54 4.58 7.38
CA TYR A 77 -1.41 5.45 7.69
C TYR A 77 -1.97 6.63 8.49
N LEU A 78 -1.54 6.75 9.74
CA LEU A 78 -2.06 7.75 10.69
C LEU A 78 -0.99 8.78 11.03
N ASP A 79 -1.43 9.88 11.62
CA ASP A 79 -0.54 10.93 12.12
C ASP A 79 0.40 11.49 11.05
N LEU A 80 -0.12 11.61 9.84
CA LEU A 80 0.62 12.16 8.72
C LEU A 80 0.57 13.69 8.73
N SER A 81 1.59 14.30 8.11
CA SER A 81 1.62 15.72 7.76
C SER A 81 2.15 15.84 6.34
N SER A 82 1.53 15.10 5.42
CA SER A 82 2.00 15.01 4.05
C SER A 82 1.51 16.19 3.22
N THR A 83 2.45 17.01 2.79
CA THR A 83 2.18 18.14 1.89
C THR A 83 2.28 17.69 0.44
N ARG A 84 1.93 18.59 -0.50
CA ARG A 84 1.96 18.29 -1.93
C ARG A 84 3.34 17.79 -2.37
N ASP A 85 3.34 16.74 -3.18
CA ASP A 85 4.54 16.11 -3.76
C ASP A 85 5.49 15.48 -2.73
N THR A 86 5.01 15.18 -1.52
CA THR A 86 5.80 14.44 -0.55
C THR A 86 5.36 12.98 -0.49
N ASP A 87 6.32 12.12 -0.16
CA ASP A 87 6.11 10.67 -0.07
C ASP A 87 5.90 10.25 1.38
N PHE A 88 5.14 9.18 1.58
CA PHE A 88 4.95 8.59 2.90
C PHE A 88 4.71 7.08 2.77
N GLY A 89 4.81 6.38 3.90
CA GLY A 89 4.44 4.97 3.99
C GLY A 89 5.57 3.98 3.74
N SER A 90 6.71 4.41 3.20
CA SER A 90 7.78 3.49 2.81
C SER A 90 8.45 2.77 3.99
N LYS A 91 8.27 3.27 5.21
CA LYS A 91 8.85 2.65 6.42
C LYS A 91 7.91 1.68 7.11
N SER A 92 6.66 1.59 6.66
CA SER A 92 5.67 0.72 7.26
C SER A 92 5.71 -0.65 6.59
N ALA A 93 5.92 -1.70 7.38
CA ALA A 93 5.85 -3.08 6.92
C ALA A 93 4.45 -3.60 7.21
N ILE A 94 3.74 -4.03 6.17
CA ILE A 94 2.35 -4.49 6.28
C ILE A 94 2.36 -6.01 6.20
N PRO A 95 2.08 -6.73 7.32
CA PRO A 95 2.08 -8.19 7.30
C PRO A 95 0.99 -8.72 6.36
N MET A 96 1.37 -9.65 5.50
CA MET A 96 0.38 -10.35 4.67
C MET A 96 -0.14 -11.55 5.45
N PRO A 97 -1.47 -11.80 5.42
CA PRO A 97 -2.06 -12.88 6.20
C PRO A 97 -1.68 -14.28 5.70
N ASP A 98 -1.29 -14.41 4.44
CA ASP A 98 -0.95 -15.70 3.84
C ASP A 98 0.51 -15.68 3.38
N ILE A 99 1.30 -16.63 3.89
CA ILE A 99 2.74 -16.70 3.58
C ILE A 99 3.02 -17.13 2.13
N THR A 100 2.02 -17.63 1.41
CA THR A 100 2.15 -17.97 -0.01
C THR A 100 1.94 -16.78 -0.93
N THR A 101 1.69 -15.58 -0.37
CA THR A 101 1.56 -14.34 -1.14
C THR A 101 2.83 -14.10 -1.95
N ARG A 102 2.68 -13.88 -3.25
CA ARG A 102 3.83 -13.63 -4.15
C ARG A 102 3.67 -12.36 -4.98
N SER A 103 2.48 -11.75 -4.96
CA SER A 103 2.24 -10.42 -5.52
C SER A 103 1.01 -9.83 -4.83
N PHE A 104 0.65 -8.62 -5.19
CA PHE A 104 -0.54 -7.97 -4.64
C PHE A 104 -1.08 -6.92 -5.62
N ASN A 105 -2.36 -6.61 -5.45
CA ASN A 105 -2.96 -5.39 -5.96
C ASN A 105 -3.22 -4.46 -4.78
N ALA A 106 -3.13 -3.16 -5.00
CA ALA A 106 -3.36 -2.18 -3.95
C ALA A 106 -4.08 -0.97 -4.51
N ALA A 107 -4.89 -0.34 -3.67
CA ALA A 107 -5.58 0.90 -4.03
C ALA A 107 -5.76 1.76 -2.79
N VAL A 108 -5.70 3.09 -2.99
CA VAL A 108 -6.05 4.05 -1.95
C VAL A 108 -7.57 4.14 -1.90
N VAL A 109 -8.16 3.92 -0.73
CA VAL A 109 -9.62 3.89 -0.58
C VAL A 109 -10.17 5.05 0.22
N GLU A 110 -9.35 5.68 1.06
CA GLU A 110 -9.78 6.84 1.85
C GLU A 110 -8.59 7.74 2.14
N VAL A 111 -8.83 9.04 2.11
CA VAL A 111 -7.82 10.04 2.51
C VAL A 111 -8.52 11.07 3.40
N ILE A 112 -7.91 11.38 4.54
CA ILE A 112 -8.39 12.42 5.45
C ILE A 112 -7.38 13.56 5.42
N PHE A 113 -7.85 14.76 5.11
CA PHE A 113 -7.02 15.95 5.03
C PHE A 113 -6.93 16.65 6.37
N ALA A 114 -5.93 17.52 6.52
CA ALA A 114 -5.70 18.27 7.76
C ALA A 114 -6.88 19.17 8.13
N ASP A 115 -7.68 19.60 7.15
CA ASP A 115 -8.89 20.38 7.37
C ASP A 115 -10.12 19.52 7.73
N ASN A 116 -9.92 18.22 7.95
CA ASN A 116 -10.93 17.21 8.27
C ASN A 116 -11.86 16.85 7.11
N SER A 117 -11.62 17.37 5.90
CA SER A 117 -12.33 16.87 4.74
C SER A 117 -11.86 15.47 4.40
N ILE A 118 -12.72 14.68 3.75
CA ILE A 118 -12.48 13.26 3.46
C ILE A 118 -12.70 13.01 1.98
N TRP A 119 -11.77 12.27 1.37
CA TRP A 119 -11.96 11.70 0.06
C TRP A 119 -12.12 10.18 0.19
N ASN A 120 -13.11 9.61 -0.48
CA ASN A 120 -13.32 8.16 -0.54
C ASN A 120 -13.32 7.73 -1.99
N ALA A 121 -12.86 6.52 -2.26
CA ALA A 121 -13.04 5.89 -3.56
C ALA A 121 -14.54 5.72 -3.82
N SER A 122 -15.01 6.14 -5.01
CA SER A 122 -16.42 6.15 -5.34
C SER A 122 -17.02 4.78 -5.57
N GLU A 123 -16.19 3.76 -5.78
CA GLU A 123 -16.61 2.39 -6.05
C GLU A 123 -15.86 1.42 -5.15
N ALA A 124 -16.46 0.25 -4.92
CA ALA A 124 -15.79 -0.84 -4.23
C ALA A 124 -14.56 -1.27 -5.03
N VAL A 125 -13.43 -1.46 -4.34
CA VAL A 125 -12.18 -1.76 -5.00
C VAL A 125 -11.95 -3.26 -5.07
N TRP A 126 -12.54 -4.09 -4.32
CA TRP A 126 -12.47 -5.56 -4.38
C TRP A 126 -13.51 -6.19 -3.48
#